data_5f9a2ce9c38a070c33fedc71edfc2871
#
_entry.id   5f9a2ce9c38a070c33fedc71edfc2871
#
_cell.length_a   1.000
_cell.length_b   1.000
_cell.length_c   1.000
_cell.angle_alpha   90.00
_cell.angle_beta   90.00
_cell.angle_gamma   90.00
#
_symmetry.space_group_name_H-M   'P 1'
#
loop_
_entity.id
_entity.type
_entity.pdbx_description
1 polymer ?
#
loop_
_entity_poly.entity_id
_entity_poly.type
_entity_poly.pdbx_seq_one_letter_code
_entity_poly.pdbx_strand_id
1 'polypeptide(L)'
;TYTCNKTREERPNLYYPIVNPKTGKEVLPKETAVWKYSKSQTEVFQEDNRLFWGVDGTAKMPRIKKFLFEHEGVVNRTLWHYDDVNHTQGASNQLKNLNITGFSTPKPFELIERIVRIASDSNSIILDSFAGSGTTAHAVLNMNKSDGGNRKFILVEMGDYADTITAERVKRVISGYGEGKNAVEGTGGNFSYYELGNSLFLQDGTINDEVDITEVRKYVWYTETNGIEYKEDTQEKYFLGSYNETAYYFYYEKDRATILDYEFLTSVHKKEQAYVMYADSCVLSDSDLQRWNITFKKIPRDIEHI
;
A
#
# COMPACT_ATOMS: atom_id res chain seq x y z
N THR A 1 -9.95 28.75 -27.93
CA THR A 1 -10.57 29.74 -28.83
C THR A 1 -12.04 29.41 -29.02
N TYR A 2 -12.89 30.44 -29.15
CA TYR A 2 -14.32 30.31 -29.41
C TYR A 2 -14.66 30.36 -30.91
N THR A 3 -13.66 30.55 -31.74
CA THR A 3 -13.77 30.61 -33.24
C THR A 3 -13.11 29.41 -33.87
N CYS A 4 -13.54 29.06 -35.08
CA CYS A 4 -12.89 28.12 -35.97
C CYS A 4 -12.56 28.81 -37.33
N ASN A 5 -11.59 28.23 -38.08
CA ASN A 5 -11.07 28.74 -39.34
C ASN A 5 -11.98 28.30 -40.51
N LYS A 6 -13.25 28.74 -40.47
CA LYS A 6 -14.23 28.61 -41.55
C LYS A 6 -14.77 29.98 -41.87
N THR A 7 -15.05 30.26 -43.12
CA THR A 7 -15.56 31.56 -43.54
C THR A 7 -17.07 31.66 -43.32
N ARG A 8 -17.58 32.88 -43.30
CA ARG A 8 -19.02 33.19 -43.25
C ARG A 8 -19.78 32.50 -44.39
N GLU A 9 -19.17 32.42 -45.59
CA GLU A 9 -19.79 31.77 -46.75
C GLU A 9 -19.92 30.25 -46.56
N GLU A 10 -18.90 29.63 -45.98
CA GLU A 10 -18.91 28.19 -45.69
C GLU A 10 -19.90 27.80 -44.56
N ARG A 11 -20.07 28.69 -43.58
CA ARG A 11 -20.87 28.43 -42.38
C ARG A 11 -21.67 29.68 -41.97
N PRO A 12 -22.63 30.17 -42.73
CA PRO A 12 -23.36 31.40 -42.44
C PRO A 12 -24.12 31.36 -41.09
N ASN A 13 -24.64 30.20 -40.72
CA ASN A 13 -25.38 30.03 -39.48
C ASN A 13 -24.48 30.14 -38.17
N LEU A 14 -23.16 30.15 -38.34
CA LEU A 14 -22.19 30.31 -37.25
C LEU A 14 -21.61 31.73 -37.18
N TYR A 15 -22.13 32.65 -38.00
CA TYR A 15 -21.76 34.06 -38.02
C TYR A 15 -22.90 34.91 -37.49
N TYR A 16 -22.93 35.15 -36.20
CA TYR A 16 -23.94 35.88 -35.45
C TYR A 16 -23.33 36.73 -34.34
N PRO A 17 -23.96 37.82 -33.89
CA PRO A 17 -23.46 38.64 -32.79
C PRO A 17 -23.64 37.93 -31.44
N ILE A 18 -22.63 38.09 -30.56
CA ILE A 18 -22.69 37.73 -29.14
C ILE A 18 -22.53 38.97 -28.33
N VAL A 19 -23.44 39.25 -27.42
CA VAL A 19 -23.40 40.40 -26.54
C VAL A 19 -22.51 40.13 -25.34
N ASN A 20 -21.53 41.00 -25.11
CA ASN A 20 -20.73 40.94 -23.88
C ASN A 20 -21.59 41.47 -22.72
N PRO A 21 -21.87 40.65 -21.69
CA PRO A 21 -22.80 41.02 -20.63
C PRO A 21 -22.34 42.21 -19.76
N LYS A 22 -21.02 42.46 -19.69
CA LYS A 22 -20.46 43.54 -18.90
C LYS A 22 -20.45 44.87 -19.66
N THR A 23 -20.13 44.82 -20.94
CA THR A 23 -19.95 46.07 -21.75
C THR A 23 -21.17 46.40 -22.61
N GLY A 24 -22.13 45.49 -22.76
CA GLY A 24 -23.27 45.64 -23.65
C GLY A 24 -22.92 45.61 -25.16
N LYS A 25 -21.66 45.44 -25.53
CA LYS A 25 -21.21 45.48 -26.93
C LYS A 25 -21.47 44.12 -27.63
N GLU A 26 -21.96 44.22 -28.84
CA GLU A 26 -22.05 43.12 -29.77
C GLU A 26 -20.68 42.80 -30.34
N VAL A 27 -20.34 41.51 -30.37
CA VAL A 27 -19.07 41.01 -30.91
C VAL A 27 -19.36 39.98 -31.98
N LEU A 28 -18.77 40.17 -33.14
CA LEU A 28 -18.80 39.26 -34.28
C LEU A 28 -17.43 38.55 -34.42
N PRO A 29 -17.40 37.36 -35.02
CA PRO A 29 -16.13 36.76 -35.43
C PRO A 29 -15.44 37.63 -36.49
N LYS A 30 -14.13 37.42 -36.69
CA LYS A 30 -13.43 38.05 -37.82
C LYS A 30 -14.03 37.56 -39.13
N GLU A 31 -13.94 38.34 -40.20
CA GLU A 31 -14.47 37.95 -41.53
C GLU A 31 -13.96 36.60 -42.03
N THR A 32 -12.74 36.23 -41.65
CA THR A 32 -12.10 34.96 -42.01
C THR A 32 -12.39 33.82 -41.05
N ALA A 33 -13.35 33.99 -40.11
CA ALA A 33 -13.67 32.98 -39.09
C ALA A 33 -15.17 33.00 -38.77
N VAL A 34 -15.66 31.93 -38.16
CA VAL A 34 -17.01 31.85 -37.60
C VAL A 34 -16.92 31.30 -36.16
N TRP A 35 -18.03 31.42 -35.42
CA TRP A 35 -18.09 30.77 -34.11
C TRP A 35 -17.98 29.25 -34.22
N LYS A 36 -17.48 28.64 -33.20
CA LYS A 36 -17.34 27.19 -33.12
C LYS A 36 -18.67 26.48 -32.81
N TYR A 37 -19.60 27.19 -32.21
CA TYR A 37 -20.88 26.68 -31.70
C TYR A 37 -22.05 27.41 -32.34
N SER A 38 -23.22 26.78 -32.39
CA SER A 38 -24.45 27.41 -32.85
C SER A 38 -24.93 28.50 -31.90
N LYS A 39 -25.84 29.37 -32.36
CA LYS A 39 -26.41 30.44 -31.57
C LYS A 39 -27.11 29.87 -30.32
N SER A 40 -27.94 28.83 -30.50
CA SER A 40 -28.63 28.16 -29.40
C SER A 40 -27.67 27.57 -28.36
N GLN A 41 -26.59 26.91 -28.80
CA GLN A 41 -25.58 26.38 -27.91
C GLN A 41 -24.82 27.50 -27.16
N THR A 42 -24.62 28.65 -27.81
CA THR A 42 -23.99 29.82 -27.18
C THR A 42 -24.89 30.45 -26.13
N GLU A 43 -26.20 30.48 -26.35
CA GLU A 43 -27.18 30.94 -25.36
C GLU A 43 -27.12 30.06 -24.08
N VAL A 44 -27.10 28.72 -24.24
CA VAL A 44 -26.89 27.79 -23.11
C VAL A 44 -25.56 28.07 -22.40
N PHE A 45 -24.47 28.32 -23.14
CA PHE A 45 -23.18 28.63 -22.52
C PHE A 45 -23.15 29.98 -21.79
N GLN A 46 -23.99 30.94 -22.22
CA GLN A 46 -24.16 32.19 -21.49
C GLN A 46 -24.93 31.99 -20.19
N GLU A 47 -26.02 31.26 -20.20
CA GLU A 47 -26.83 30.91 -19.03
C GLU A 47 -26.00 30.12 -18.01
N ASP A 48 -25.16 29.20 -18.46
CA ASP A 48 -24.27 28.37 -17.65
C ASP A 48 -22.96 29.10 -17.24
N ASN A 49 -22.87 30.41 -17.53
CA ASN A 49 -21.67 31.23 -17.26
C ASN A 49 -20.36 30.67 -17.82
N ARG A 50 -20.44 29.99 -18.96
CA ARG A 50 -19.27 29.38 -19.62
C ARG A 50 -18.50 30.34 -20.52
N LEU A 51 -19.05 31.47 -20.90
CA LEU A 51 -18.32 32.45 -21.68
C LEU A 51 -17.45 33.32 -20.78
N PHE A 52 -16.14 33.24 -21.01
CA PHE A 52 -15.13 34.03 -20.30
C PHE A 52 -14.68 35.23 -21.13
N TRP A 53 -14.88 36.42 -20.60
CA TRP A 53 -14.56 37.69 -21.22
C TRP A 53 -13.31 38.37 -20.62
N GLY A 54 -12.33 37.58 -20.16
CA GLY A 54 -11.17 38.07 -19.44
C GLY A 54 -11.44 38.25 -17.93
N VAL A 55 -10.39 38.51 -17.15
CA VAL A 55 -10.47 38.68 -15.71
C VAL A 55 -11.37 39.87 -15.33
N ASP A 56 -11.26 40.95 -16.10
CA ASP A 56 -12.05 42.19 -15.94
C ASP A 56 -13.39 42.16 -16.68
N GLY A 57 -13.70 41.12 -17.42
CA GLY A 57 -14.92 40.98 -18.21
C GLY A 57 -14.98 41.84 -19.49
N THR A 58 -13.89 42.47 -19.90
CA THR A 58 -13.88 43.45 -21.02
C THR A 58 -13.17 42.95 -22.27
N ALA A 59 -12.77 41.66 -22.33
CA ALA A 59 -12.08 41.09 -23.48
C ALA A 59 -12.90 41.25 -24.78
N LYS A 60 -12.21 41.53 -25.88
CA LYS A 60 -12.83 41.73 -27.21
C LYS A 60 -13.46 40.48 -27.80
N MET A 61 -13.04 39.32 -27.34
CA MET A 61 -13.51 38.00 -27.84
C MET A 61 -13.75 37.05 -26.67
N PRO A 62 -14.84 36.31 -26.68
CA PRO A 62 -15.10 35.33 -25.63
C PRO A 62 -14.17 34.10 -25.76
N ARG A 63 -13.93 33.45 -24.63
CA ARG A 63 -13.36 32.11 -24.52
C ARG A 63 -14.35 31.22 -23.82
N ILE A 64 -14.29 29.91 -24.06
CA ILE A 64 -15.11 28.97 -23.30
C ILE A 64 -14.35 28.50 -22.08
N LYS A 65 -15.02 28.52 -20.91
CA LYS A 65 -14.56 27.87 -19.69
C LYS A 65 -14.80 26.36 -19.83
N LYS A 66 -13.86 25.57 -19.40
CA LYS A 66 -14.06 24.18 -19.05
C LYS A 66 -13.97 24.09 -17.53
N PHE A 67 -14.96 23.52 -16.90
CA PHE A 67 -14.94 23.32 -15.47
C PHE A 67 -14.03 22.13 -15.11
N LEU A 68 -13.43 22.21 -13.94
CA LEU A 68 -12.45 21.20 -13.50
C LEU A 68 -13.08 19.79 -13.42
N PHE A 69 -14.32 19.68 -12.98
CA PHE A 69 -15.05 18.42 -12.90
C PHE A 69 -15.39 17.78 -14.25
N GLU A 70 -15.30 18.53 -15.35
CA GLU A 70 -15.49 18.03 -16.74
C GLU A 70 -14.17 17.51 -17.35
N HIS A 71 -13.09 17.61 -16.60
CA HIS A 71 -11.78 17.25 -17.12
C HIS A 71 -11.44 15.82 -16.70
N GLU A 72 -11.36 14.91 -17.68
CA GLU A 72 -10.99 13.50 -17.45
C GLU A 72 -9.50 13.31 -17.08
N GLY A 73 -8.80 14.41 -16.77
CA GLY A 73 -7.38 14.39 -16.49
C GLY A 73 -6.51 14.59 -17.78
N VAL A 74 -5.23 14.55 -17.61
CA VAL A 74 -4.24 14.65 -18.68
C VAL A 74 -3.49 13.34 -18.75
N VAL A 75 -3.35 12.78 -19.96
CA VAL A 75 -2.54 11.58 -20.20
C VAL A 75 -1.13 11.83 -19.65
N ASN A 76 -0.64 10.91 -18.85
CA ASN A 76 0.68 11.04 -18.25
C ASN A 76 1.76 10.96 -19.34
N ARG A 77 2.79 11.78 -19.21
CA ARG A 77 3.92 11.78 -20.16
C ARG A 77 4.82 10.58 -19.88
N THR A 78 5.44 10.03 -20.89
CA THR A 78 6.44 8.95 -20.77
C THR A 78 7.80 9.47 -20.29
N LEU A 79 8.07 10.76 -20.46
CA LEU A 79 9.27 11.43 -19.96
C LEU A 79 8.90 12.42 -18.84
N TRP A 80 9.49 12.25 -17.67
CA TRP A 80 9.36 13.17 -16.56
C TRP A 80 10.64 13.95 -16.35
N HIS A 81 10.50 15.27 -16.32
CA HIS A 81 11.64 16.16 -16.10
C HIS A 81 11.93 16.31 -14.60
N TYR A 82 13.16 16.69 -14.28
CA TYR A 82 13.59 16.91 -12.90
C TYR A 82 12.78 18.03 -12.19
N ASP A 83 12.24 18.99 -12.94
CA ASP A 83 11.36 20.04 -12.41
C ASP A 83 10.04 19.46 -11.85
N ASP A 84 9.60 18.31 -12.38
CA ASP A 84 8.36 17.64 -11.97
C ASP A 84 8.59 16.65 -10.81
N VAL A 85 9.74 15.97 -10.78
CA VAL A 85 9.97 14.80 -9.92
C VAL A 85 11.29 14.86 -9.13
N ASN A 86 11.97 16.01 -9.16
CA ASN A 86 13.26 16.21 -8.54
C ASN A 86 14.36 15.30 -9.14
N HIS A 87 15.56 15.29 -8.57
CA HIS A 87 16.75 14.58 -9.08
C HIS A 87 17.61 14.04 -7.94
N THR A 88 18.67 13.28 -8.25
CA THR A 88 19.51 12.60 -7.27
C THR A 88 20.14 13.56 -6.25
N GLN A 89 20.59 14.76 -6.68
CA GLN A 89 21.14 15.75 -5.74
C GLN A 89 20.07 16.25 -4.76
N GLY A 90 18.82 16.46 -5.25
CA GLY A 90 17.69 16.81 -4.38
C GLY A 90 17.41 15.71 -3.36
N ALA A 91 17.42 14.44 -3.81
CA ALA A 91 17.26 13.29 -2.92
C ALA A 91 18.36 13.19 -1.84
N SER A 92 19.61 13.47 -2.21
CA SER A 92 20.71 13.54 -1.25
C SER A 92 20.54 14.64 -0.22
N ASN A 93 20.01 15.79 -0.64
CA ASN A 93 19.67 16.88 0.28
C ASN A 93 18.51 16.51 1.20
N GLN A 94 17.51 15.76 0.71
CA GLN A 94 16.43 15.23 1.55
C GLN A 94 16.96 14.33 2.68
N LEU A 95 17.90 13.41 2.38
CA LEU A 95 18.54 12.59 3.43
C LEU A 95 19.36 13.43 4.41
N LYS A 96 20.09 14.44 3.92
CA LYS A 96 20.84 15.36 4.79
C LYS A 96 19.93 16.12 5.74
N ASN A 97 18.77 16.60 5.26
CA ASN A 97 17.78 17.27 6.09
C ASN A 97 17.19 16.35 7.18
N LEU A 98 17.15 15.06 6.89
CA LEU A 98 16.84 14.01 7.85
C LEU A 98 18.01 13.64 8.76
N ASN A 99 19.19 14.27 8.65
CA ASN A 99 20.45 13.91 9.32
C ASN A 99 20.87 12.46 9.04
N ILE A 100 20.55 11.92 7.87
CA ILE A 100 20.94 10.57 7.44
C ILE A 100 22.07 10.69 6.43
N THR A 101 23.15 9.94 6.67
CA THR A 101 24.35 9.90 5.82
C THR A 101 24.70 8.46 5.46
N GLY A 102 25.63 8.27 4.51
CA GLY A 102 26.13 6.93 4.15
C GLY A 102 25.36 6.20 3.07
N PHE A 103 24.33 6.81 2.46
CA PHE A 103 23.62 6.24 1.32
C PHE A 103 23.96 6.98 0.02
N SER A 104 24.47 6.24 -0.99
CA SER A 104 25.10 6.86 -2.16
C SER A 104 24.14 7.36 -3.23
N THR A 105 23.02 6.69 -3.46
CA THR A 105 22.14 6.97 -4.61
C THR A 105 20.65 6.98 -4.23
N PRO A 106 20.22 7.87 -3.32
CA PRO A 106 18.81 7.95 -2.95
C PRO A 106 17.96 8.41 -4.14
N LYS A 107 16.70 7.98 -4.15
CA LYS A 107 15.70 8.54 -5.07
C LYS A 107 14.93 9.65 -4.37
N PRO A 108 14.47 10.68 -5.09
CA PRO A 108 13.64 11.73 -4.51
C PRO A 108 12.24 11.20 -4.21
N PHE A 109 11.65 11.61 -3.09
CA PHE A 109 10.31 11.14 -2.73
C PHE A 109 9.24 11.65 -3.68
N GLU A 110 9.42 12.79 -4.33
CA GLU A 110 8.50 13.37 -5.32
C GLU A 110 8.31 12.44 -6.55
N LEU A 111 9.38 11.74 -6.94
CA LEU A 111 9.30 10.72 -8.00
C LEU A 111 8.38 9.57 -7.57
N ILE A 112 8.56 9.08 -6.36
CA ILE A 112 7.77 7.96 -5.84
C ILE A 112 6.32 8.41 -5.58
N GLU A 113 6.08 9.60 -5.04
CA GLU A 113 4.73 10.16 -4.89
C GLU A 113 3.98 10.21 -6.22
N ARG A 114 4.67 10.61 -7.29
CA ARG A 114 4.07 10.61 -8.63
C ARG A 114 3.71 9.21 -9.10
N ILE A 115 4.60 8.23 -8.90
CA ILE A 115 4.34 6.82 -9.24
C ILE A 115 3.12 6.31 -8.47
N VAL A 116 3.11 6.49 -7.15
CA VAL A 116 2.03 6.02 -6.27
C VAL A 116 0.71 6.69 -6.64
N ARG A 117 0.71 8.00 -6.94
CA ARG A 117 -0.49 8.75 -7.36
C ARG A 117 -1.10 8.24 -8.66
N ILE A 118 -0.28 7.75 -9.59
CA ILE A 118 -0.74 7.25 -10.89
C ILE A 118 -1.21 5.79 -10.79
N ALA A 119 -0.54 4.99 -9.97
CA ALA A 119 -0.66 3.53 -9.98
C ALA A 119 -1.46 2.95 -8.81
N SER A 120 -1.93 3.77 -7.87
CA SER A 120 -2.60 3.28 -6.66
C SER A 120 -3.72 4.21 -6.17
N ASP A 121 -4.63 3.63 -5.40
CA ASP A 121 -5.70 4.33 -4.70
C ASP A 121 -5.28 4.73 -3.28
N SER A 122 -6.16 5.50 -2.60
CA SER A 122 -5.91 6.01 -1.24
C SER A 122 -5.82 4.93 -0.14
N ASN A 123 -6.20 3.67 -0.42
CA ASN A 123 -6.17 2.54 0.52
C ASN A 123 -5.26 1.39 0.06
N SER A 124 -4.46 1.60 -0.97
CA SER A 124 -3.58 0.57 -1.55
C SER A 124 -2.44 0.17 -0.61
N ILE A 125 -1.93 -1.04 -0.79
CA ILE A 125 -0.68 -1.52 -0.18
C ILE A 125 0.42 -1.38 -1.21
N ILE A 126 1.48 -0.67 -0.88
CA ILE A 126 2.64 -0.42 -1.73
C ILE A 126 3.81 -1.31 -1.25
N LEU A 127 4.22 -2.26 -2.10
CA LEU A 127 5.38 -3.11 -1.85
C LEU A 127 6.60 -2.56 -2.57
N ASP A 128 7.71 -2.42 -1.84
CA ASP A 128 9.03 -2.11 -2.39
C ASP A 128 10.01 -3.17 -1.90
N SER A 129 10.39 -4.08 -2.79
CA SER A 129 11.29 -5.20 -2.49
C SER A 129 12.77 -4.84 -2.49
N PHE A 130 13.12 -3.57 -2.79
CA PHE A 130 14.49 -3.04 -2.75
C PHE A 130 14.45 -1.63 -2.17
N ALA A 131 14.03 -1.53 -0.91
CA ALA A 131 13.66 -0.27 -0.25
C ALA A 131 14.78 0.79 -0.22
N GLY A 132 16.03 0.37 -0.29
CA GLY A 132 17.18 1.26 -0.26
C GLY A 132 17.11 2.19 0.95
N SER A 133 17.10 3.49 0.71
CA SER A 133 17.00 4.48 1.79
C SER A 133 15.58 4.70 2.33
N GLY A 134 14.58 3.88 1.99
CA GLY A 134 13.20 4.00 2.48
C GLY A 134 12.39 5.14 1.85
N THR A 135 12.70 5.50 0.61
CA THR A 135 12.02 6.60 -0.10
C THR A 135 10.54 6.32 -0.30
N THR A 136 10.17 5.06 -0.56
CA THR A 136 8.78 4.66 -0.79
C THR A 136 7.90 4.88 0.45
N ALA A 137 8.36 4.51 1.64
CA ALA A 137 7.63 4.80 2.87
C ALA A 137 7.48 6.31 3.10
N HIS A 138 8.54 7.11 2.87
CA HIS A 138 8.48 8.56 2.98
C HIS A 138 7.39 9.15 2.06
N ALA A 139 7.36 8.73 0.79
CA ALA A 139 6.35 9.17 -0.17
C ALA A 139 4.93 8.79 0.26
N VAL A 140 4.71 7.54 0.69
CA VAL A 140 3.40 7.06 1.15
C VAL A 140 2.91 7.84 2.36
N LEU A 141 3.77 8.07 3.35
CA LEU A 141 3.44 8.83 4.56
C LEU A 141 3.07 10.28 4.22
N ASN A 142 3.85 10.95 3.36
CA ASN A 142 3.55 12.30 2.89
C ASN A 142 2.20 12.38 2.17
N MET A 143 1.93 11.42 1.28
CA MET A 143 0.66 11.39 0.55
C MET A 143 -0.52 11.20 1.49
N ASN A 144 -0.43 10.27 2.45
CA ASN A 144 -1.49 10.08 3.44
C ASN A 144 -1.75 11.33 4.27
N LYS A 145 -0.69 12.04 4.70
CA LYS A 145 -0.83 13.34 5.39
C LYS A 145 -1.51 14.38 4.51
N SER A 146 -1.19 14.39 3.21
CA SER A 146 -1.67 15.41 2.25
C SER A 146 -3.14 15.20 1.84
N ASP A 147 -3.56 13.96 1.60
CA ASP A 147 -4.88 13.63 1.03
C ASP A 147 -5.81 12.89 2.00
N GLY A 148 -5.37 12.60 3.23
CA GLY A 148 -6.13 11.84 4.23
C GLY A 148 -6.26 10.36 3.89
N GLY A 149 -5.46 9.84 2.97
CA GLY A 149 -5.45 8.44 2.58
C GLY A 149 -4.93 7.51 3.69
N ASN A 150 -5.17 6.21 3.51
CA ASN A 150 -4.74 5.14 4.42
C ASN A 150 -3.91 4.09 3.66
N ARG A 151 -3.02 4.54 2.76
CA ARG A 151 -2.10 3.64 2.07
C ARG A 151 -1.16 3.00 3.09
N LYS A 152 -0.85 1.75 2.87
CA LYS A 152 0.14 0.99 3.64
C LYS A 152 1.39 0.76 2.80
N PHE A 153 2.51 0.51 3.44
CA PHE A 153 3.74 0.12 2.75
C PHE A 153 4.32 -1.15 3.36
N ILE A 154 4.98 -1.93 2.52
CA ILE A 154 5.80 -3.07 2.88
C ILE A 154 7.16 -2.83 2.21
N LEU A 155 8.20 -2.73 3.01
CA LEU A 155 9.57 -2.52 2.53
C LEU A 155 10.40 -3.77 2.83
N VAL A 156 11.15 -4.23 1.85
CA VAL A 156 12.15 -5.30 2.03
C VAL A 156 13.52 -4.74 1.68
N GLU A 157 14.50 -4.94 2.55
CA GLU A 157 15.88 -4.51 2.35
C GLU A 157 16.84 -5.53 2.98
N MET A 158 17.85 -5.95 2.20
CA MET A 158 18.85 -6.93 2.65
C MET A 158 20.16 -6.30 3.11
N GLY A 159 20.33 -5.01 2.87
CA GLY A 159 21.57 -4.31 3.24
C GLY A 159 21.64 -4.07 4.75
N ASP A 160 22.86 -4.14 5.31
CA ASP A 160 23.15 -3.91 6.74
C ASP A 160 22.68 -2.53 7.24
N TYR A 161 22.32 -1.64 6.33
CA TYR A 161 21.78 -0.32 6.62
C TYR A 161 20.25 -0.29 6.79
N ALA A 162 19.56 -1.42 6.72
CA ALA A 162 18.10 -1.49 6.79
C ALA A 162 17.55 -0.83 8.08
N ASP A 163 18.15 -1.08 9.24
CA ASP A 163 17.78 -0.40 10.49
C ASP A 163 18.27 1.05 10.53
N THR A 164 19.57 1.26 10.24
CA THR A 164 20.25 2.54 10.49
C THR A 164 19.91 3.65 9.47
N ILE A 165 19.49 3.28 8.26
CA ILE A 165 19.11 4.21 7.20
C ILE A 165 17.63 4.09 6.84
N THR A 166 17.19 2.90 6.43
CA THR A 166 15.83 2.71 5.91
C THR A 166 14.77 2.94 7.00
N ALA A 167 14.85 2.20 8.08
CA ALA A 167 13.91 2.33 9.21
C ALA A 167 14.07 3.69 9.92
N GLU A 168 15.29 4.18 10.06
CA GLU A 168 15.56 5.49 10.66
C GLU A 168 14.95 6.64 9.86
N ARG A 169 14.96 6.58 8.52
CA ARG A 169 14.25 7.54 7.68
C ARG A 169 12.76 7.54 7.97
N VAL A 170 12.15 6.35 8.06
CA VAL A 170 10.72 6.23 8.36
C VAL A 170 10.39 6.82 9.73
N LYS A 171 11.18 6.50 10.76
CA LYS A 171 11.03 7.05 12.13
C LYS A 171 11.03 8.59 12.11
N ARG A 172 12.00 9.19 11.42
CA ARG A 172 12.14 10.67 11.35
C ARG A 172 11.01 11.32 10.56
N VAL A 173 10.58 10.71 9.45
CA VAL A 173 9.43 11.22 8.69
C VAL A 173 8.16 11.22 9.54
N ILE A 174 7.92 10.16 10.31
CA ILE A 174 6.77 10.04 11.23
C ILE A 174 6.83 11.11 12.32
N SER A 175 8.01 11.31 12.93
CA SER A 175 8.19 12.19 14.10
C SER A 175 8.37 13.67 13.73
N GLY A 176 8.78 13.96 12.50
CA GLY A 176 9.25 15.28 12.06
C GLY A 176 10.77 15.40 12.10
N TYR A 177 11.31 16.28 11.29
CA TYR A 177 12.76 16.44 11.12
C TYR A 177 13.14 17.86 10.71
N GLY A 178 14.46 18.14 10.70
CA GLY A 178 14.99 19.46 10.41
C GLY A 178 14.90 20.40 11.59
N GLU A 179 15.50 21.58 11.45
CA GLU A 179 15.55 22.59 12.51
C GLU A 179 15.26 23.99 11.95
N GLY A 180 14.76 24.87 12.80
CA GLY A 180 14.51 26.27 12.48
C GLY A 180 13.59 26.43 11.25
N LYS A 181 14.08 27.13 10.20
CA LYS A 181 13.30 27.37 8.97
C LYS A 181 13.15 26.12 8.08
N ASN A 182 13.95 25.08 8.33
CA ASN A 182 13.91 23.82 7.59
C ASN A 182 13.17 22.72 8.38
N ALA A 183 12.55 23.07 9.49
CA ALA A 183 11.74 22.11 10.26
C ALA A 183 10.55 21.61 9.44
N VAL A 184 10.39 20.31 9.37
CA VAL A 184 9.28 19.62 8.72
C VAL A 184 8.50 18.89 9.80
N GLU A 185 7.22 19.20 9.89
CA GLU A 185 6.31 18.54 10.82
C GLU A 185 6.13 17.06 10.44
N GLY A 186 6.16 16.18 11.44
CA GLY A 186 5.96 14.75 11.25
C GLY A 186 4.65 14.41 10.56
N THR A 187 4.67 13.33 9.82
CA THR A 187 3.46 12.80 9.15
C THR A 187 2.53 12.10 10.12
N GLY A 188 3.05 11.70 11.29
CA GLY A 188 2.36 10.74 12.15
C GLY A 188 2.36 9.33 11.55
N GLY A 189 1.58 8.44 12.17
CA GLY A 189 1.52 7.03 11.78
C GLY A 189 2.46 6.15 12.58
N ASN A 190 2.59 4.89 12.18
CA ASN A 190 3.48 3.90 12.77
C ASN A 190 3.94 2.90 11.72
N PHE A 191 4.94 2.08 12.06
CA PHE A 191 5.35 0.90 11.30
C PHE A 191 5.95 -0.13 12.25
N SER A 192 5.99 -1.39 11.80
CA SER A 192 6.70 -2.46 12.47
C SER A 192 7.97 -2.79 11.69
N TYR A 193 9.07 -2.98 12.41
CA TYR A 193 10.35 -3.40 11.85
C TYR A 193 10.60 -4.85 12.26
N TYR A 194 10.97 -5.67 11.30
CA TYR A 194 11.26 -7.09 11.49
C TYR A 194 12.62 -7.42 10.92
N GLU A 195 13.32 -8.31 11.59
CA GLU A 195 14.55 -8.96 11.11
C GLU A 195 14.30 -10.44 10.96
N LEU A 196 15.02 -11.07 10.05
CA LEU A 196 15.00 -12.53 9.94
C LEU A 196 15.68 -13.12 11.16
N GLY A 197 14.95 -13.92 11.91
CA GLY A 197 15.49 -14.75 12.98
C GLY A 197 16.14 -16.03 12.45
N ASN A 198 16.51 -16.94 13.37
CA ASN A 198 16.95 -18.26 13.02
C ASN A 198 15.86 -19.03 12.28
N SER A 199 16.24 -19.84 11.29
CA SER A 199 15.30 -20.71 10.59
C SER A 199 14.65 -21.67 11.58
N LEU A 200 13.32 -21.84 11.49
CA LEU A 200 12.57 -22.80 12.33
C LEU A 200 12.98 -24.25 12.06
N PHE A 201 13.39 -24.53 10.81
CA PHE A 201 13.82 -25.85 10.36
C PHE A 201 15.23 -25.80 9.81
N LEU A 202 15.99 -26.87 10.06
CA LEU A 202 17.30 -27.08 9.47
C LEU A 202 17.17 -27.58 8.02
N GLN A 203 18.29 -27.63 7.29
CA GLN A 203 18.29 -28.06 5.88
C GLN A 203 17.81 -29.50 5.67
N ASP A 204 17.93 -30.35 6.69
CA ASP A 204 17.44 -31.74 6.68
C ASP A 204 15.94 -31.86 7.04
N GLY A 205 15.27 -30.73 7.29
CA GLY A 205 13.86 -30.63 7.65
C GLY A 205 13.57 -30.86 9.14
N THR A 206 14.58 -31.06 9.98
CA THR A 206 14.39 -31.17 11.43
C THR A 206 14.13 -29.80 12.06
N ILE A 207 13.46 -29.78 13.21
CA ILE A 207 13.23 -28.55 13.97
C ILE A 207 14.60 -28.04 14.48
N ASN A 208 14.84 -26.74 14.32
CA ASN A 208 16.06 -26.10 14.80
C ASN A 208 16.00 -25.90 16.31
N ASP A 209 16.85 -26.59 17.03
CA ASP A 209 16.95 -26.58 18.49
C ASP A 209 17.38 -25.23 19.09
N GLU A 210 17.91 -24.30 18.27
CA GLU A 210 18.26 -22.95 18.70
C GLU A 210 17.05 -21.99 18.74
N VAL A 211 15.93 -22.42 18.16
CA VAL A 211 14.70 -21.64 18.15
C VAL A 211 13.85 -21.99 19.35
N ASP A 212 13.22 -20.97 19.96
CA ASP A 212 12.24 -21.19 21.02
C ASP A 212 11.07 -22.02 20.50
N ILE A 213 10.71 -23.08 21.22
CA ILE A 213 9.61 -23.97 20.84
C ILE A 213 8.29 -23.22 20.65
N THR A 214 8.11 -22.10 21.34
CA THR A 214 6.94 -21.24 21.20
C THR A 214 6.82 -20.68 19.78
N GLU A 215 7.93 -20.37 19.13
CA GLU A 215 7.92 -19.89 17.73
C GLU A 215 7.51 -21.01 16.76
N VAL A 216 7.97 -22.24 17.00
CA VAL A 216 7.53 -23.41 16.23
C VAL A 216 6.03 -23.66 16.43
N ARG A 217 5.53 -23.55 17.67
CA ARG A 217 4.10 -23.68 17.99
C ARG A 217 3.25 -22.60 17.30
N LYS A 218 3.70 -21.36 17.30
CA LYS A 218 3.06 -20.27 16.56
C LYS A 218 2.98 -20.56 15.07
N TYR A 219 4.07 -21.06 14.50
CA TYR A 219 4.13 -21.40 13.09
C TYR A 219 3.17 -22.54 12.73
N VAL A 220 3.19 -23.64 13.49
CA VAL A 220 2.27 -24.76 13.29
C VAL A 220 0.81 -24.31 13.42
N TRP A 221 0.50 -23.51 14.43
CA TRP A 221 -0.84 -22.94 14.58
C TRP A 221 -1.24 -22.06 13.39
N TYR A 222 -0.32 -21.21 12.94
CA TYR A 222 -0.55 -20.32 11.79
C TYR A 222 -0.87 -21.13 10.51
N THR A 223 -0.10 -22.17 10.22
CA THR A 223 -0.30 -23.01 9.04
C THR A 223 -1.60 -23.82 9.12
N GLU A 224 -1.93 -24.36 10.28
CA GLU A 224 -3.17 -25.14 10.48
C GLU A 224 -4.45 -24.28 10.42
N THR A 225 -4.35 -23.00 10.79
CA THR A 225 -5.52 -22.11 10.90
C THR A 225 -5.59 -21.05 9.83
N ASN A 226 -4.68 -21.08 8.82
CA ASN A 226 -4.56 -20.05 7.79
C ASN A 226 -4.42 -18.62 8.36
N GLY A 227 -3.57 -18.45 9.36
CA GLY A 227 -3.14 -17.13 9.81
C GLY A 227 -3.84 -16.58 11.06
N ILE A 228 -4.52 -17.42 11.83
CA ILE A 228 -5.07 -17.00 13.13
C ILE A 228 -3.94 -16.77 14.13
N GLU A 229 -4.04 -15.68 14.90
CA GLU A 229 -3.09 -15.35 15.95
C GLU A 229 -3.01 -16.44 17.01
N TYR A 230 -1.79 -16.90 17.32
CA TYR A 230 -1.56 -17.87 18.38
C TYR A 230 -1.68 -17.24 19.75
N LYS A 231 -2.42 -17.90 20.64
CA LYS A 231 -2.51 -17.55 22.07
C LYS A 231 -2.16 -18.78 22.88
N GLU A 232 -1.08 -18.68 23.66
CA GLU A 232 -0.62 -19.77 24.48
C GLU A 232 -1.63 -20.11 25.59
N ASP A 233 -2.02 -21.38 25.68
CA ASP A 233 -2.78 -21.92 26.82
C ASP A 233 -1.77 -22.43 27.89
N THR A 234 -1.73 -21.77 29.00
CA THR A 234 -0.80 -22.14 30.10
C THR A 234 -1.27 -23.30 30.96
N GLN A 235 -2.50 -23.77 30.75
CA GLN A 235 -3.08 -24.86 31.52
C GLN A 235 -2.79 -26.24 30.93
N GLU A 236 -2.56 -26.31 29.62
CA GLU A 236 -2.36 -27.56 28.89
C GLU A 236 -1.13 -27.48 27.98
N LYS A 237 -0.02 -28.05 28.42
CA LYS A 237 1.33 -27.88 27.86
C LYS A 237 1.42 -28.05 26.34
N TYR A 238 0.73 -29.03 25.79
CA TYR A 238 0.84 -29.38 24.36
C TYR A 238 -0.30 -28.86 23.50
N PHE A 239 -1.29 -28.24 24.11
CA PHE A 239 -2.43 -27.68 23.42
C PHE A 239 -2.03 -26.37 22.68
N LEU A 240 -2.35 -26.29 21.39
CA LEU A 240 -2.14 -25.09 20.59
C LEU A 240 -3.34 -24.15 20.60
N GLY A 241 -4.54 -24.73 20.55
CA GLY A 241 -5.79 -24.00 20.46
C GLY A 241 -6.93 -24.81 19.88
N SER A 242 -8.14 -24.25 19.86
CA SER A 242 -9.29 -24.80 19.14
C SER A 242 -9.69 -23.87 18.00
N TYR A 243 -9.96 -24.45 16.82
CA TYR A 243 -10.45 -23.75 15.66
C TYR A 243 -11.38 -24.65 14.85
N ASN A 244 -12.54 -24.12 14.44
CA ASN A 244 -13.56 -24.87 13.67
C ASN A 244 -13.88 -26.24 14.28
N GLU A 245 -14.23 -26.29 15.56
CA GLU A 245 -14.60 -27.50 16.31
C GLU A 245 -13.50 -28.58 16.35
N THR A 246 -12.25 -28.18 16.11
CA THR A 246 -11.06 -29.03 16.12
C THR A 246 -10.08 -28.54 17.16
N ALA A 247 -9.58 -29.40 18.00
CA ALA A 247 -8.50 -29.13 18.95
C ALA A 247 -7.15 -29.53 18.34
N TYR A 248 -6.18 -28.67 18.46
CA TYR A 248 -4.84 -28.87 17.93
C TYR A 248 -3.86 -29.07 19.05
N TYR A 249 -3.04 -30.14 18.94
CA TYR A 249 -2.02 -30.50 19.90
C TYR A 249 -0.67 -30.63 19.21
N PHE A 250 0.37 -30.07 19.81
CA PHE A 250 1.75 -30.19 19.36
C PHE A 250 2.57 -30.86 20.45
N TYR A 251 2.58 -32.21 20.45
CA TYR A 251 3.31 -33.02 21.41
C TYR A 251 4.75 -33.19 20.93
N TYR A 252 5.58 -32.25 21.30
CA TYR A 252 7.00 -32.22 20.98
C TYR A 252 7.82 -31.96 22.25
N GLU A 253 8.90 -32.70 22.40
CA GLU A 253 9.93 -32.51 23.43
C GLU A 253 11.30 -32.50 22.75
N LYS A 254 12.15 -31.56 23.13
CA LYS A 254 13.49 -31.38 22.52
C LYS A 254 14.41 -32.57 22.78
N ASP A 255 14.33 -33.13 24.00
CA ASP A 255 15.32 -34.11 24.51
C ASP A 255 14.86 -35.56 24.38
N ARG A 256 13.66 -35.81 23.87
CA ARG A 256 13.12 -37.16 23.74
C ARG A 256 12.08 -37.27 22.63
N ALA A 257 12.05 -38.39 21.95
CA ALA A 257 10.98 -38.71 21.01
C ALA A 257 9.62 -38.81 21.72
N THR A 258 8.60 -38.24 21.13
CA THR A 258 7.23 -38.23 21.64
C THR A 258 6.40 -39.29 20.92
N ILE A 259 5.50 -39.95 21.65
CA ILE A 259 4.66 -41.02 21.13
C ILE A 259 3.21 -40.67 21.44
N LEU A 260 2.39 -40.59 20.39
CA LEU A 260 0.95 -40.48 20.55
C LEU A 260 0.40 -41.87 20.93
N ASP A 261 0.08 -42.06 22.19
CA ASP A 261 -0.40 -43.28 22.81
C ASP A 261 -1.64 -43.01 23.72
N TYR A 262 -2.13 -44.07 24.35
CA TYR A 262 -3.28 -43.95 25.25
C TYR A 262 -2.97 -43.16 26.51
N GLU A 263 -1.72 -43.16 26.99
CA GLU A 263 -1.31 -42.39 28.15
C GLU A 263 -1.40 -40.90 27.84
N PHE A 264 -0.87 -40.46 26.69
CA PHE A 264 -1.01 -39.07 26.23
C PHE A 264 -2.48 -38.67 26.11
N LEU A 265 -3.34 -39.52 25.58
CA LEU A 265 -4.77 -39.18 25.45
C LEU A 265 -5.46 -38.94 26.79
N THR A 266 -4.96 -39.51 27.90
CA THR A 266 -5.52 -39.23 29.23
C THR A 266 -5.21 -37.80 29.72
N SER A 267 -4.20 -37.16 29.13
CA SER A 267 -3.80 -35.78 29.44
C SER A 267 -4.55 -34.73 28.60
N VAL A 268 -5.35 -35.19 27.63
CA VAL A 268 -6.15 -34.31 26.75
C VAL A 268 -7.45 -33.92 27.47
N HIS A 269 -7.59 -32.68 27.85
CA HIS A 269 -8.75 -32.20 28.61
C HIS A 269 -9.74 -31.40 27.77
N LYS A 270 -9.29 -30.78 26.66
CA LYS A 270 -10.16 -30.04 25.74
C LYS A 270 -11.01 -31.02 24.95
N LYS A 271 -12.32 -30.83 24.96
CA LYS A 271 -13.28 -31.66 24.23
C LYS A 271 -13.79 -30.91 23.02
N GLU A 272 -13.44 -31.45 21.86
CA GLU A 272 -13.87 -30.95 20.55
C GLU A 272 -14.40 -32.11 19.70
N GLN A 273 -14.97 -31.81 18.55
CA GLN A 273 -15.50 -32.84 17.63
C GLN A 273 -14.39 -33.57 16.89
N ALA A 274 -13.24 -32.91 16.66
CA ALA A 274 -12.08 -33.46 15.99
C ALA A 274 -10.78 -33.02 16.68
N TYR A 275 -9.71 -33.75 16.39
CA TYR A 275 -8.38 -33.49 16.93
C TYR A 275 -7.34 -33.58 15.81
N VAL A 276 -6.41 -32.64 15.79
CA VAL A 276 -5.16 -32.71 15.03
C VAL A 276 -4.02 -32.82 16.04
N MET A 277 -3.29 -33.92 16.01
CA MET A 277 -2.26 -34.21 17.01
C MET A 277 -0.92 -34.52 16.35
N TYR A 278 0.06 -33.67 16.64
CA TYR A 278 1.44 -33.83 16.20
C TYR A 278 2.25 -34.56 17.25
N ALA A 279 3.05 -35.57 16.83
CA ALA A 279 4.06 -36.26 17.62
C ALA A 279 5.13 -36.90 16.71
N ASP A 280 6.24 -37.35 17.28
CA ASP A 280 7.28 -38.08 16.50
C ASP A 280 6.80 -39.45 15.97
N SER A 281 5.94 -40.09 16.70
CA SER A 281 5.34 -41.38 16.32
C SER A 281 3.96 -41.58 16.92
N CYS A 282 3.22 -42.53 16.39
CA CYS A 282 1.89 -42.93 16.89
C CYS A 282 1.80 -44.45 17.00
N VAL A 283 1.29 -44.94 18.12
CA VAL A 283 1.05 -46.37 18.38
C VAL A 283 -0.44 -46.70 18.47
N LEU A 284 -1.31 -45.70 18.30
CA LEU A 284 -2.76 -45.93 18.22
C LEU A 284 -3.11 -46.66 16.93
N SER A 285 -4.11 -47.52 16.98
CA SER A 285 -4.62 -48.17 15.76
C SER A 285 -5.42 -47.19 14.91
N ASP A 286 -5.51 -47.46 13.60
CA ASP A 286 -6.36 -46.67 12.68
C ASP A 286 -7.82 -46.62 13.15
N SER A 287 -8.32 -47.74 13.75
CA SER A 287 -9.65 -47.80 14.31
C SER A 287 -9.84 -46.88 15.52
N ASP A 288 -8.82 -46.68 16.35
CA ASP A 288 -8.87 -45.74 17.49
C ASP A 288 -8.79 -44.30 17.02
N LEU A 289 -7.89 -44.02 16.07
CA LEU A 289 -7.81 -42.66 15.46
C LEU A 289 -9.16 -42.26 14.85
N GLN A 290 -9.80 -43.16 14.12
CA GLN A 290 -11.13 -42.88 13.54
C GLN A 290 -12.21 -42.74 14.63
N ARG A 291 -12.21 -43.61 15.64
CA ARG A 291 -13.20 -43.60 16.73
C ARG A 291 -13.19 -42.25 17.50
N TRP A 292 -12.03 -41.68 17.70
CA TRP A 292 -11.86 -40.43 18.42
C TRP A 292 -11.70 -39.21 17.52
N ASN A 293 -11.85 -39.39 16.22
CA ASN A 293 -11.71 -38.36 15.18
C ASN A 293 -10.37 -37.62 15.30
N ILE A 294 -9.28 -38.38 15.41
CA ILE A 294 -7.92 -37.85 15.53
C ILE A 294 -7.22 -37.96 14.17
N THR A 295 -6.71 -36.85 13.68
CA THR A 295 -5.74 -36.77 12.60
C THR A 295 -4.35 -36.71 13.19
N PHE A 296 -3.57 -37.78 13.04
CA PHE A 296 -2.17 -37.80 13.44
C PHE A 296 -1.29 -37.17 12.39
N LYS A 297 -0.39 -36.27 12.81
CA LYS A 297 0.64 -35.65 11.98
C LYS A 297 2.02 -35.89 12.58
N LYS A 298 2.95 -36.43 11.77
CA LYS A 298 4.29 -36.77 12.23
C LYS A 298 5.21 -35.56 12.18
N ILE A 299 5.92 -35.30 13.28
CA ILE A 299 6.95 -34.26 13.41
C ILE A 299 8.28 -34.82 12.84
N PRO A 300 9.07 -33.99 12.12
CA PRO A 300 8.73 -32.72 11.48
C PRO A 300 8.08 -32.86 10.10
N ARG A 301 8.02 -34.08 9.57
CA ARG A 301 7.65 -34.41 8.18
C ARG A 301 6.33 -33.78 7.72
N ASP A 302 5.31 -33.79 8.59
CA ASP A 302 3.97 -33.37 8.24
C ASP A 302 3.69 -31.90 8.65
N ILE A 303 4.72 -31.17 9.08
CA ILE A 303 4.64 -29.71 9.25
C ILE A 303 4.81 -29.07 7.87
N GLU A 304 3.83 -28.27 7.46
CA GLU A 304 3.91 -27.57 6.16
C GLU A 304 5.02 -26.53 6.19
N HIS A 305 5.84 -26.51 5.13
CA HIS A 305 6.85 -25.49 4.90
C HIS A 305 6.27 -24.48 3.91
N ILE A 306 6.12 -23.21 4.34
CA ILE A 306 5.66 -22.09 3.51
C ILE A 306 6.87 -21.40 2.88
#